data_acc6c890998bee951aaa80021bc7fd4e
#
_entry.id   acc6c890998bee951aaa80021bc7fd4e
#
_cell.length_a   1.000
_cell.length_b   1.000
_cell.length_c   1.000
_cell.angle_alpha   90.00
_cell.angle_beta   90.00
_cell.angle_gamma   90.00
#
_symmetry.space_group_name_H-M   'P 1'
#
loop_
_entity.id
_entity.type
_entity.pdbx_description
1 polymer ?
#
loop_
_entity_poly.entity_id
_entity_poly.type
_entity_poly.pdbx_seq_one_letter_code
_entity_poly.pdbx_strand_id
1 'polypeptide(L)'
;MQRREFITLIGSAAATWPLTARGQGANPTRYVAWLGLGHAGTPSPYLDSLRSGLRELGWIEGRNLKIVAFWATGREDMEGVAREVLASDPDVVVTQELMAIAMRNLQSPKPVVFGFSGDPVDGKLVESWARPGTNFTGMSYLAFELVGKRIELLKEWLPQTRRIAILARPQHPGAHWEQQATEMVLKKLGIDSRDYA
;
A
#
# COMPACT_ATOMS: atom_id res chain seq x y z
N MET A 1 29.17 -29.81 -53.17
CA MET A 1 28.66 -30.00 -51.81
C MET A 1 27.44 -30.91 -51.88
N GLN A 2 27.58 -32.13 -51.35
CA GLN A 2 26.46 -33.10 -51.41
C GLN A 2 25.53 -32.82 -50.21
N ARG A 3 24.20 -32.99 -50.43
CA ARG A 3 23.17 -32.76 -49.41
C ARG A 3 23.46 -33.47 -48.05
N ARG A 4 24.19 -34.57 -48.08
CA ARG A 4 24.57 -35.34 -46.88
C ARG A 4 25.58 -34.56 -45.97
N GLU A 5 26.51 -33.83 -46.60
CA GLU A 5 27.52 -33.07 -45.83
C GLU A 5 26.91 -31.84 -45.10
N PHE A 6 25.86 -31.25 -45.71
CA PHE A 6 25.16 -30.14 -45.11
C PHE A 6 24.32 -30.57 -43.88
N ILE A 7 23.73 -31.74 -43.95
CA ILE A 7 22.90 -32.30 -42.84
C ILE A 7 23.82 -32.68 -41.65
N THR A 8 25.01 -33.23 -41.92
CA THR A 8 25.98 -33.57 -40.86
C THR A 8 26.56 -32.32 -40.19
N LEU A 9 26.78 -31.24 -40.91
CA LEU A 9 27.26 -29.95 -40.34
C LEU A 9 26.20 -29.28 -39.43
N ILE A 10 24.90 -29.36 -39.81
CA ILE A 10 23.85 -28.79 -38.95
C ILE A 10 23.61 -29.65 -37.71
N GLY A 11 23.70 -30.99 -37.85
CA GLY A 11 23.56 -31.90 -36.72
C GLY A 11 24.66 -31.75 -35.65
N SER A 12 25.90 -31.48 -36.05
CA SER A 12 27.01 -31.26 -35.12
C SER A 12 26.95 -29.91 -34.44
N ALA A 13 26.44 -28.86 -35.09
CA ALA A 13 26.25 -27.54 -34.50
C ALA A 13 25.14 -27.50 -33.44
N ALA A 14 24.10 -28.34 -33.59
CA ALA A 14 23.03 -28.47 -32.60
C ALA A 14 23.48 -29.22 -31.32
N ALA A 15 24.47 -30.09 -31.42
CA ALA A 15 24.98 -30.86 -30.26
C ALA A 15 25.98 -30.06 -29.39
N THR A 16 26.48 -28.94 -29.89
CA THR A 16 27.42 -28.07 -29.15
C THR A 16 26.78 -26.82 -28.60
N TRP A 17 25.44 -26.67 -28.71
CA TRP A 17 24.78 -25.62 -27.95
C TRP A 17 24.93 -26.00 -26.47
N PRO A 18 25.74 -25.23 -25.69
CA PRO A 18 25.75 -25.47 -24.28
C PRO A 18 24.30 -25.23 -23.85
N LEU A 19 23.62 -26.26 -23.38
CA LEU A 19 22.56 -26.13 -22.42
C LEU A 19 23.23 -25.45 -21.21
N THR A 20 23.48 -24.15 -21.33
CA THR A 20 23.55 -23.33 -20.14
C THR A 20 22.17 -23.50 -19.53
N ALA A 21 21.98 -24.58 -18.80
CA ALA A 21 21.07 -24.56 -17.67
C ALA A 21 21.45 -23.25 -16.99
N ARG A 22 20.67 -22.21 -17.25
CA ARG A 22 20.61 -21.06 -16.36
C ARG A 22 20.18 -21.69 -15.06
N GLY A 23 21.19 -22.16 -14.32
CA GLY A 23 20.98 -22.49 -12.93
C GLY A 23 20.18 -21.31 -12.45
N GLN A 24 19.01 -21.57 -11.92
CA GLN A 24 18.26 -20.58 -11.18
C GLN A 24 19.22 -20.13 -10.07
N GLY A 25 20.07 -19.15 -10.41
CA GLY A 25 20.85 -18.43 -9.42
C GLY A 25 19.80 -18.05 -8.40
N ALA A 26 19.98 -18.50 -7.17
CA ALA A 26 19.03 -18.26 -6.09
C ALA A 26 18.62 -16.81 -6.20
N ASN A 27 17.38 -16.55 -6.61
CA ASN A 27 16.89 -15.19 -6.72
C ASN A 27 17.22 -14.53 -5.39
N PRO A 28 17.94 -13.38 -5.41
CA PRO A 28 18.34 -12.76 -4.16
C PRO A 28 17.09 -12.59 -3.30
N THR A 29 17.17 -12.97 -2.04
CA THR A 29 16.08 -12.80 -1.09
C THR A 29 15.70 -11.33 -1.06
N ARG A 30 14.45 -11.00 -1.42
CA ARG A 30 13.96 -9.63 -1.38
C ARG A 30 13.57 -9.25 0.03
N TYR A 31 13.89 -8.02 0.39
CA TYR A 31 13.59 -7.49 1.71
C TYR A 31 12.47 -6.44 1.64
N VAL A 32 11.34 -6.75 2.26
CA VAL A 32 10.19 -5.86 2.41
C VAL A 32 10.12 -5.41 3.87
N ALA A 33 10.13 -4.11 4.10
CA ALA A 33 9.83 -3.53 5.39
C ALA A 33 8.35 -3.18 5.46
N TRP A 34 7.65 -3.74 6.45
CA TRP A 34 6.32 -3.30 6.84
C TRP A 34 6.46 -2.20 7.89
N LEU A 35 5.82 -1.06 7.65
CA LEU A 35 5.83 0.07 8.57
C LEU A 35 4.39 0.42 8.96
N GLY A 36 4.02 0.13 10.20
CA GLY A 36 2.66 0.29 10.70
C GLY A 36 2.55 1.10 11.99
N LEU A 37 1.32 1.45 12.34
CA LEU A 37 0.97 1.99 13.66
C LEU A 37 0.48 0.85 14.55
N GLY A 38 0.93 0.82 15.79
CA GLY A 38 0.55 -0.18 16.79
C GLY A 38 1.75 -0.68 17.58
N HIS A 39 1.63 -1.86 18.15
CA HIS A 39 2.68 -2.46 18.96
C HIS A 39 3.21 -3.74 18.29
N ALA A 40 4.49 -4.01 18.47
CA ALA A 40 5.09 -5.26 18.02
C ALA A 40 4.36 -6.45 18.67
N GLY A 41 4.09 -7.48 17.86
CA GLY A 41 3.36 -8.67 18.32
C GLY A 41 1.83 -8.53 18.33
N THR A 42 1.27 -7.35 18.03
CA THR A 42 -0.18 -7.21 17.84
C THR A 42 -0.58 -7.81 16.49
N PRO A 43 -1.64 -8.63 16.43
CA PRO A 43 -2.16 -9.14 15.17
C PRO A 43 -2.48 -7.99 14.20
N SER A 44 -2.00 -8.10 12.97
CA SER A 44 -2.26 -7.12 11.92
C SER A 44 -2.88 -7.79 10.70
N PRO A 45 -4.21 -7.69 10.53
CA PRO A 45 -4.89 -8.27 9.37
C PRO A 45 -4.31 -7.80 8.04
N TYR A 46 -3.81 -6.57 7.98
CA TYR A 46 -3.19 -6.01 6.78
C TYR A 46 -1.84 -6.66 6.46
N LEU A 47 -0.99 -6.86 7.48
CA LEU A 47 0.30 -7.54 7.31
C LEU A 47 0.09 -9.01 6.94
N ASP A 48 -0.89 -9.67 7.54
CA ASP A 48 -1.22 -11.06 7.24
C ASP A 48 -1.78 -11.20 5.83
N SER A 49 -2.61 -10.25 5.37
CA SER A 49 -3.10 -10.18 4.00
C SER A 49 -1.97 -9.94 3.00
N LEU A 50 -1.01 -9.06 3.32
CA LEU A 50 0.18 -8.84 2.49
C LEU A 50 1.00 -10.14 2.35
N ARG A 51 1.25 -10.85 3.45
CA ARG A 51 1.95 -12.14 3.43
C ARG A 51 1.23 -13.18 2.58
N SER A 52 -0.10 -13.23 2.69
CA SER A 52 -0.92 -14.15 1.89
C SER A 52 -0.84 -13.84 0.40
N GLY A 53 -1.06 -12.58 0.02
CA GLY A 53 -0.98 -12.16 -1.37
C GLY A 53 0.41 -12.35 -2.00
N LEU A 54 1.46 -12.05 -1.26
CA LEU A 54 2.83 -12.29 -1.71
C LEU A 54 3.10 -13.78 -1.91
N ARG A 55 2.59 -14.65 -1.02
CA ARG A 55 2.72 -16.11 -1.14
C ARG A 55 2.02 -16.64 -2.39
N GLU A 56 0.83 -16.16 -2.71
CA GLU A 56 0.08 -16.51 -3.93
C GLU A 56 0.84 -16.14 -5.20
N LEU A 57 1.66 -15.10 -5.14
CA LEU A 57 2.54 -14.65 -6.22
C LEU A 57 3.92 -15.34 -6.22
N GLY A 58 4.13 -16.33 -5.35
CA GLY A 58 5.37 -17.10 -5.28
C GLY A 58 6.48 -16.48 -4.41
N TRP A 59 6.18 -15.39 -3.69
CA TRP A 59 7.09 -14.79 -2.72
C TRP A 59 6.89 -15.47 -1.36
N ILE A 60 7.86 -16.28 -0.96
CA ILE A 60 7.77 -17.12 0.24
C ILE A 60 8.78 -16.63 1.27
N GLU A 61 8.27 -16.22 2.43
CA GLU A 61 9.08 -15.77 3.55
C GLU A 61 10.02 -16.91 4.02
N GLY A 62 11.29 -16.58 4.22
CA GLY A 62 12.35 -17.57 4.54
C GLY A 62 12.95 -18.27 3.32
N ARG A 63 12.41 -18.12 2.11
CA ARG A 63 12.96 -18.70 0.88
C ARG A 63 13.53 -17.65 -0.07
N ASN A 64 12.69 -16.74 -0.55
CA ASN A 64 13.04 -15.68 -1.50
C ASN A 64 12.53 -14.30 -1.05
N LEU A 65 11.92 -14.23 0.13
CA LEU A 65 11.36 -13.05 0.74
C LEU A 65 11.75 -12.98 2.22
N LYS A 66 12.08 -11.79 2.67
CA LYS A 66 12.21 -11.41 4.08
C LYS A 66 11.24 -10.27 4.35
N ILE A 67 10.37 -10.42 5.34
CA ILE A 67 9.49 -9.33 5.81
C ILE A 67 9.92 -8.98 7.23
N VAL A 68 10.20 -7.71 7.48
CA VAL A 68 10.43 -7.18 8.83
C VAL A 68 9.39 -6.11 9.10
N ALA A 69 8.72 -6.23 10.23
CA ALA A 69 7.70 -5.29 10.67
C ALA A 69 8.26 -4.30 11.69
N PHE A 70 8.05 -3.03 11.41
CA PHE A 70 8.38 -1.89 12.26
C PHE A 70 7.08 -1.24 12.71
N TRP A 71 7.00 -0.85 13.97
CA TRP A 71 5.78 -0.35 14.58
C TRP A 71 6.03 0.95 15.32
N ALA A 72 5.35 2.01 14.89
CA ALA A 72 5.25 3.25 15.64
C ALA A 72 4.06 3.17 16.60
N THR A 73 4.26 3.50 17.86
CA THR A 73 3.25 3.42 18.91
C THR A 73 2.37 4.66 18.99
N GLY A 74 2.84 5.77 18.44
CA GLY A 74 2.16 7.06 18.39
C GLY A 74 2.74 7.99 17.35
N ARG A 75 2.25 9.22 17.30
CA ARG A 75 2.76 10.24 16.37
C ARG A 75 4.19 10.67 16.68
N GLU A 76 4.52 10.66 17.95
CA GLU A 76 5.81 11.13 18.50
C GLU A 76 7.00 10.29 18.06
N ASP A 77 6.78 9.00 17.80
CA ASP A 77 7.85 8.09 17.40
C ASP A 77 7.83 7.71 15.89
N MET A 78 6.80 8.15 15.15
CA MET A 78 6.62 7.82 13.73
C MET A 78 7.85 8.14 12.87
N GLU A 79 8.42 9.33 13.04
CA GLU A 79 9.58 9.76 12.26
C GLU A 79 10.83 8.96 12.65
N GLY A 80 11.00 8.66 13.93
CA GLY A 80 12.09 7.82 14.43
C GLY A 80 12.05 6.43 13.82
N VAL A 81 10.89 5.78 13.88
CA VAL A 81 10.69 4.43 13.32
C VAL A 81 10.81 4.44 11.79
N ALA A 82 10.33 5.47 11.11
CA ALA A 82 10.52 5.60 9.67
C ALA A 82 12.00 5.73 9.26
N ARG A 83 12.81 6.45 10.05
CA ARG A 83 14.27 6.51 9.87
C ARG A 83 14.94 5.15 10.12
N GLU A 84 14.49 4.41 11.12
CA GLU A 84 14.96 3.05 11.38
C GLU A 84 14.68 2.11 10.20
N VAL A 85 13.49 2.20 9.62
CA VAL A 85 13.15 1.47 8.38
C VAL A 85 14.12 1.80 7.27
N LEU A 86 14.39 3.08 7.01
CA LEU A 86 15.33 3.48 5.96
C LEU A 86 16.76 3.01 6.24
N ALA A 87 17.19 3.05 7.50
CA ALA A 87 18.50 2.56 7.92
C ALA A 87 18.65 1.04 7.77
N SER A 88 17.56 0.28 7.80
CA SER A 88 17.55 -1.17 7.58
C SER A 88 17.73 -1.57 6.11
N ASP A 89 17.76 -0.60 5.21
CA ASP A 89 17.99 -0.74 3.75
C ASP A 89 17.07 -1.74 3.04
N PRO A 90 15.73 -1.62 3.14
CA PRO A 90 14.81 -2.51 2.46
C PRO A 90 14.80 -2.30 0.93
N ASP A 91 14.41 -3.33 0.17
CA ASP A 91 14.13 -3.19 -1.26
C ASP A 91 12.84 -2.37 -1.49
N VAL A 92 11.84 -2.56 -0.61
CA VAL A 92 10.52 -1.90 -0.68
C VAL A 92 9.99 -1.67 0.74
N VAL A 93 9.36 -0.53 0.95
CA VAL A 93 8.58 -0.24 2.16
C VAL A 93 7.10 -0.38 1.85
N VAL A 94 6.37 -1.13 2.67
CA VAL A 94 4.90 -1.21 2.62
C VAL A 94 4.34 -0.55 3.86
N THR A 95 3.40 0.37 3.69
CA THR A 95 2.91 1.19 4.81
C THR A 95 1.47 1.65 4.61
N GLN A 96 0.93 2.34 5.60
CA GLN A 96 -0.43 2.85 5.58
C GLN A 96 -0.53 4.24 6.21
N GLU A 97 -1.50 5.02 5.73
CA GLU A 97 -1.98 6.26 6.36
C GLU A 97 -0.85 7.23 6.73
N LEU A 98 -0.79 7.63 7.99
CA LEU A 98 0.20 8.58 8.53
C LEU A 98 1.64 8.14 8.30
N MET A 99 1.90 6.84 8.30
CA MET A 99 3.25 6.33 8.08
C MET A 99 3.70 6.54 6.62
N ALA A 100 2.78 6.54 5.64
CA ALA A 100 3.09 6.94 4.27
C ALA A 100 3.50 8.42 4.20
N ILE A 101 2.81 9.28 4.97
CA ILE A 101 3.16 10.70 5.09
C ILE A 101 4.53 10.88 5.75
N ALA A 102 4.84 10.10 6.80
CA ALA A 102 6.15 10.12 7.45
C ALA A 102 7.28 9.76 6.47
N MET A 103 7.09 8.69 5.67
CA MET A 103 8.05 8.30 4.63
C MET A 103 8.24 9.38 3.56
N ARG A 104 7.15 10.05 3.15
CA ARG A 104 7.21 11.19 2.23
C ARG A 104 7.99 12.35 2.83
N ASN A 105 7.73 12.71 4.09
CA ASN A 105 8.39 13.83 4.76
C ASN A 105 9.90 13.60 4.90
N LEU A 106 10.31 12.35 5.05
CA LEU A 106 11.73 11.94 5.06
C LEU A 106 12.32 11.85 3.64
N GLN A 107 11.54 12.15 2.60
CA GLN A 107 11.98 12.03 1.21
C GLN A 107 12.58 10.65 0.92
N SER A 108 11.86 9.59 1.32
CA SER A 108 12.34 8.22 1.19
C SER A 108 12.98 7.95 -0.18
N PRO A 109 14.24 7.48 -0.24
CA PRO A 109 14.85 7.05 -1.49
C PRO A 109 14.38 5.66 -1.93
N LYS A 110 13.68 4.94 -1.04
CA LYS A 110 13.19 3.59 -1.29
C LYS A 110 11.80 3.62 -1.91
N PRO A 111 11.47 2.66 -2.79
CA PRO A 111 10.11 2.48 -3.25
C PRO A 111 9.15 2.29 -2.06
N VAL A 112 8.03 3.00 -2.08
CA VAL A 112 7.00 2.92 -1.04
C VAL A 112 5.68 2.50 -1.65
N VAL A 113 5.11 1.41 -1.13
CA VAL A 113 3.75 0.96 -1.46
C VAL A 113 2.84 1.32 -0.30
N PHE A 114 1.81 2.09 -0.57
CA PHE A 114 0.93 2.59 0.49
C PHE A 114 -0.53 2.15 0.34
N GLY A 115 -1.23 2.03 1.48
CA GLY A 115 -2.68 2.09 1.58
C GLY A 115 -3.08 3.44 2.18
N PHE A 116 -4.04 4.15 1.58
CA PHE A 116 -4.42 5.48 2.03
C PHE A 116 -5.94 5.68 1.97
N SER A 117 -6.52 6.24 3.01
CA SER A 117 -7.96 6.51 3.06
C SER A 117 -8.34 7.79 2.33
N GLY A 118 -7.42 8.73 2.27
CA GLY A 118 -7.59 10.00 1.60
C GLY A 118 -7.22 10.00 0.12
N ASP A 119 -7.26 11.18 -0.49
CA ASP A 119 -6.71 11.40 -1.83
C ASP A 119 -5.17 11.43 -1.75
N PRO A 120 -4.47 10.52 -2.43
CA PRO A 120 -3.01 10.48 -2.41
C PRO A 120 -2.36 11.67 -3.13
N VAL A 121 -3.08 12.36 -4.02
CA VAL A 121 -2.62 13.60 -4.68
C VAL A 121 -2.66 14.76 -3.69
N ASP A 122 -3.78 14.94 -2.99
CA ASP A 122 -3.90 15.94 -1.91
C ASP A 122 -2.93 15.64 -0.77
N GLY A 123 -2.74 14.34 -0.46
CA GLY A 123 -1.73 13.87 0.47
C GLY A 123 -0.29 14.07 0.00
N LYS A 124 -0.08 14.54 -1.25
CA LYS A 124 1.23 14.74 -1.88
C LYS A 124 2.10 13.47 -1.86
N LEU A 125 1.48 12.30 -1.89
CA LEU A 125 2.17 11.01 -2.03
C LEU A 125 2.50 10.75 -3.49
N VAL A 126 1.62 11.17 -4.39
CA VAL A 126 1.77 11.03 -5.84
C VAL A 126 1.41 12.33 -6.55
N GLU A 127 1.89 12.53 -7.78
CA GLU A 127 1.58 13.72 -8.58
C GLU A 127 0.18 13.64 -9.20
N SER A 128 -0.23 12.45 -9.61
CA SER A 128 -1.57 12.19 -10.13
C SER A 128 -1.95 10.72 -10.00
N TRP A 129 -3.25 10.42 -10.12
CA TRP A 129 -3.78 9.05 -10.12
C TRP A 129 -3.22 8.20 -11.27
N ALA A 130 -3.09 8.77 -12.45
CA ALA A 130 -2.65 8.04 -13.63
C ALA A 130 -1.12 7.90 -13.73
N ARG A 131 -0.39 8.85 -13.14
CA ARG A 131 1.06 8.91 -13.17
C ARG A 131 1.56 9.37 -11.80
N PRO A 132 1.97 8.44 -10.94
CA PRO A 132 2.45 8.77 -9.60
C PRO A 132 3.60 9.79 -9.58
N GLY A 133 4.50 9.76 -10.58
CA GLY A 133 5.61 10.74 -10.73
C GLY A 133 6.68 10.67 -9.64
N THR A 134 6.49 9.82 -8.64
CA THR A 134 7.36 9.63 -7.49
C THR A 134 7.72 8.16 -7.33
N ASN A 135 8.53 7.82 -6.32
CA ASN A 135 8.79 6.45 -5.91
C ASN A 135 7.71 5.87 -4.98
N PHE A 136 6.57 6.56 -4.87
CA PHE A 136 5.39 6.11 -4.13
C PHE A 136 4.35 5.56 -5.10
N THR A 137 3.76 4.42 -4.75
CA THR A 137 2.61 3.83 -5.42
C THR A 137 1.71 3.16 -4.40
N GLY A 138 0.45 2.93 -4.72
CA GLY A 138 -0.44 2.31 -3.74
C GLY A 138 -1.89 2.30 -4.17
N MET A 139 -2.75 2.15 -3.18
CA MET A 139 -4.19 2.19 -3.35
C MET A 139 -4.83 3.20 -2.41
N SER A 140 -5.90 3.83 -2.85
CA SER A 140 -6.79 4.59 -2.00
C SER A 140 -8.07 3.81 -1.73
N TYR A 141 -8.59 3.96 -0.52
CA TYR A 141 -9.88 3.38 -0.12
C TYR A 141 -11.07 4.24 -0.55
N LEU A 142 -10.82 5.40 -1.18
CA LEU A 142 -11.83 6.37 -1.62
C LEU A 142 -12.83 6.73 -0.50
N ALA A 143 -12.34 6.84 0.73
CA ALA A 143 -13.22 7.00 1.90
C ALA A 143 -14.05 8.28 1.83
N PHE A 144 -13.49 9.35 1.27
CA PHE A 144 -14.16 10.65 1.18
C PHE A 144 -15.25 10.68 0.13
N GLU A 145 -14.98 10.12 -1.05
CA GLU A 145 -15.94 10.05 -2.14
C GLU A 145 -17.17 9.23 -1.76
N LEU A 146 -16.96 8.25 -0.87
CA LEU A 146 -18.04 7.38 -0.41
C LEU A 146 -18.89 7.97 0.72
N VAL A 147 -18.44 9.02 1.41
CA VAL A 147 -19.20 9.64 2.53
C VAL A 147 -20.58 10.07 2.08
N GLY A 148 -20.66 10.82 0.98
CA GLY A 148 -21.92 11.28 0.43
C GLY A 148 -22.89 10.14 0.17
N LYS A 149 -22.41 9.11 -0.52
CA LYS A 149 -23.24 7.94 -0.87
C LYS A 149 -23.72 7.16 0.35
N ARG A 150 -22.88 7.03 1.37
CA ARG A 150 -23.25 6.36 2.64
C ARG A 150 -24.40 7.10 3.33
N ILE A 151 -24.36 8.44 3.37
CA ILE A 151 -25.41 9.27 3.99
C ILE A 151 -26.70 9.22 3.16
N GLU A 152 -26.60 9.29 1.82
CA GLU A 152 -27.75 9.14 0.95
C GLU A 152 -28.44 7.79 1.15
N LEU A 153 -27.69 6.69 1.14
CA LEU A 153 -28.23 5.35 1.40
C LEU A 153 -28.84 5.23 2.80
N LEU A 154 -28.24 5.85 3.81
CA LEU A 154 -28.83 5.89 5.16
C LEU A 154 -30.18 6.61 5.15
N LYS A 155 -30.27 7.74 4.42
CA LYS A 155 -31.52 8.51 4.30
C LYS A 155 -32.58 7.76 3.49
N GLU A 156 -32.20 7.01 2.45
CA GLU A 156 -33.10 6.15 1.69
C GLU A 156 -33.67 5.03 2.58
N TRP A 157 -32.80 4.42 3.39
CA TRP A 157 -33.21 3.33 4.29
C TRP A 157 -34.05 3.82 5.48
N LEU A 158 -33.70 4.99 6.02
CA LEU A 158 -34.39 5.62 7.15
C LEU A 158 -34.87 7.03 6.76
N PRO A 159 -35.97 7.16 5.98
CA PRO A 159 -36.43 8.46 5.43
C PRO A 159 -36.76 9.51 6.49
N GLN A 160 -37.13 9.08 7.70
CA GLN A 160 -37.47 9.98 8.80
C GLN A 160 -36.26 10.49 9.59
N THR A 161 -35.04 10.08 9.21
CA THR A 161 -33.82 10.54 9.88
C THR A 161 -33.66 12.05 9.77
N ARG A 162 -33.61 12.72 10.90
CA ARG A 162 -33.39 14.17 11.02
C ARG A 162 -32.09 14.52 11.72
N ARG A 163 -31.48 13.54 12.39
CA ARG A 163 -30.24 13.73 13.16
C ARG A 163 -29.40 12.49 13.10
N ILE A 164 -28.10 12.67 12.94
CA ILE A 164 -27.10 11.61 13.02
C ILE A 164 -26.00 11.96 14.01
N ALA A 165 -25.38 10.94 14.58
CA ALA A 165 -24.15 11.08 15.35
C ALA A 165 -22.97 10.71 14.43
N ILE A 166 -21.92 11.52 14.44
CA ILE A 166 -20.66 11.25 13.74
C ILE A 166 -19.64 10.88 14.79
N LEU A 167 -19.16 9.63 14.72
CA LEU A 167 -18.07 9.17 15.57
C LEU A 167 -16.79 9.22 14.73
N ALA A 168 -15.88 10.11 15.11
CA ALA A 168 -14.64 10.32 14.39
C ALA A 168 -13.42 10.22 15.32
N ARG A 169 -12.29 9.85 14.72
CA ARG A 169 -10.99 9.96 15.37
C ARG A 169 -10.30 11.23 14.86
N PRO A 170 -10.18 12.30 15.65
CA PRO A 170 -9.62 13.57 15.19
C PRO A 170 -8.20 13.48 14.65
N GLN A 171 -7.43 12.49 15.14
CA GLN A 171 -6.05 12.25 14.71
C GLN A 171 -5.93 11.47 13.39
N HIS A 172 -7.05 11.01 12.82
CA HIS A 172 -7.03 10.33 11.52
C HIS A 172 -6.59 11.30 10.42
N PRO A 173 -5.71 10.92 9.48
CA PRO A 173 -5.18 11.82 8.45
C PRO A 173 -6.25 12.49 7.60
N GLY A 174 -7.35 11.77 7.38
CA GLY A 174 -8.47 12.20 6.57
C GLY A 174 -9.61 12.86 7.34
N ALA A 175 -9.56 12.95 8.68
CA ALA A 175 -10.69 13.38 9.51
C ALA A 175 -11.27 14.73 9.06
N HIS A 176 -10.42 15.70 8.75
CA HIS A 176 -10.87 17.02 8.30
C HIS A 176 -11.66 16.97 6.98
N TRP A 177 -11.17 16.22 6.02
CA TRP A 177 -11.82 16.07 4.71
C TRP A 177 -13.11 15.26 4.82
N GLU A 178 -13.11 14.18 5.61
CA GLU A 178 -14.31 13.39 5.88
C GLU A 178 -15.39 14.24 6.57
N GLN A 179 -15.01 15.06 7.54
CA GLN A 179 -15.92 15.97 8.22
C GLN A 179 -16.53 16.98 7.24
N GLN A 180 -15.72 17.67 6.44
CA GLN A 180 -16.21 18.63 5.45
C GLN A 180 -17.15 17.98 4.45
N ALA A 181 -16.79 16.81 3.91
CA ALA A 181 -17.64 16.07 2.97
C ALA A 181 -18.96 15.67 3.62
N THR A 182 -18.92 15.23 4.88
CA THR A 182 -20.09 14.87 5.67
C THR A 182 -21.01 16.07 5.87
N GLU A 183 -20.49 17.18 6.35
CA GLU A 183 -21.24 18.41 6.60
C GLU A 183 -21.94 18.93 5.34
N MET A 184 -21.25 18.91 4.19
CA MET A 184 -21.82 19.32 2.91
C MET A 184 -23.06 18.49 2.55
N VAL A 185 -22.96 17.17 2.68
CA VAL A 185 -24.07 16.27 2.31
C VAL A 185 -25.21 16.38 3.31
N LEU A 186 -24.93 16.45 4.60
CA LEU A 186 -25.95 16.60 5.63
C LEU A 186 -26.75 17.88 5.46
N LYS A 187 -26.07 18.99 5.18
CA LYS A 187 -26.70 20.27 4.88
C LYS A 187 -27.64 20.19 3.67
N LYS A 188 -27.21 19.50 2.61
CA LYS A 188 -28.01 19.28 1.39
C LYS A 188 -29.27 18.45 1.69
N LEU A 189 -29.18 17.48 2.59
CA LEU A 189 -30.27 16.56 2.94
C LEU A 189 -31.14 17.05 4.12
N GLY A 190 -30.82 18.20 4.71
CA GLY A 190 -31.55 18.76 5.86
C GLY A 190 -31.45 17.88 7.11
N ILE A 191 -30.29 17.27 7.33
CA ILE A 191 -30.00 16.40 8.46
C ILE A 191 -29.06 17.11 9.43
N ASP A 192 -29.43 17.19 10.70
CA ASP A 192 -28.57 17.69 11.76
C ASP A 192 -27.52 16.64 12.16
N SER A 193 -26.32 17.10 12.53
CA SER A 193 -25.27 16.22 13.05
C SER A 193 -24.79 16.65 14.42
N ARG A 194 -24.25 15.68 15.15
CA ARG A 194 -23.47 15.89 16.37
C ARG A 194 -22.20 15.05 16.29
N ASP A 195 -21.07 15.71 16.46
CA ASP A 195 -19.77 15.08 16.44
C ASP A 195 -19.40 14.57 17.83
N TYR A 196 -18.82 13.38 17.86
CA TYR A 196 -18.25 12.75 19.04
C TYR A 196 -16.82 12.28 18.69
N ALA A 197 -15.86 12.64 19.51
CA ALA A 197 -14.45 12.30 19.34
C ALA A 197 -13.97 11.35 20.45
#